data_2f673e6e16fcebda23644224ca7fc2d5
#
_entry.id   2f673e6e16fcebda23644224ca7fc2d5
#
_cell.length_a   1.000
_cell.length_b   1.000
_cell.length_c   1.000
_cell.angle_alpha   90.00
_cell.angle_beta   90.00
_cell.angle_gamma   90.00
#
_symmetry.space_group_name_H-M   'P 1'
#
loop_
_entity.id
_entity.type
_entity.pdbx_description
1 polymer ?
#
loop_
_entity_poly.entity_id
_entity_poly.type
_entity_poly.pdbx_seq_one_letter_code
_entity_poly.pdbx_strand_id
1 'polypeptide(L)'
;AAAAENLEAYRVAVVTESPRMVMRWRGQTIADLSRAFLDTNGATKHASVAVPARECAAPAAAQTLRGMAGSLKSASRRGLVERFDSTVGAGTLLMPFGGRTQRSPAQAMAALLPVLPGEKTAQGSVMAWGCDPDALSADPYRGAHDAVYTSVAKLVAAGADYHKAYLSLQEFFEKLRNEPARWGKPFAALLGALDAQLELSAAAIGGKDSMSGSFLDRDVPPTLISFAIAPLLEGELLTTDLKAADHGIYLFAGKTPEQQTAAWERFTALARAGKVVSAWAVENGLAEAVMKMSFGNEIGFAAENTVLDWFAPMPGAIVAELSDEVSDAVRIGVTTAEKAIALGADSASIEELAALNDAVLEAVYPTKTRDSGTVESFSHETKTRVAPAVKQARPKALIPVFP
;
A
#
# COMPACT_ATOMS: atom_id res chain seq x y z
N ALA A 1 26.52 -10.62 23.14
CA ALA A 1 26.11 -9.63 22.19
C ALA A 1 26.66 -8.25 22.54
N ALA A 2 26.27 -7.60 23.68
CA ALA A 2 26.68 -6.23 23.98
C ALA A 2 28.24 -6.06 24.08
N ALA A 3 28.94 -6.98 24.68
CA ALA A 3 30.39 -6.94 24.75
C ALA A 3 31.08 -7.03 23.37
N ALA A 4 30.48 -7.71 22.42
CA ALA A 4 30.99 -7.78 21.03
C ALA A 4 30.91 -6.43 20.29
N GLU A 5 29.97 -5.58 20.72
CA GLU A 5 29.76 -4.23 20.19
C GLU A 5 30.41 -3.14 21.08
N ASN A 6 31.26 -3.54 22.00
CA ASN A 6 31.92 -2.64 22.98
C ASN A 6 30.90 -1.83 23.81
N LEU A 7 29.76 -2.44 24.14
CA LEU A 7 28.72 -1.88 24.98
C LEU A 7 28.64 -2.57 26.33
N GLU A 8 28.25 -1.82 27.34
CA GLU A 8 27.97 -2.34 28.66
C GLU A 8 26.54 -2.83 28.78
N ALA A 9 26.31 -3.89 29.53
CA ALA A 9 24.97 -4.42 29.79
C ALA A 9 24.83 -4.77 31.29
N TYR A 10 23.77 -4.25 31.89
CA TYR A 10 23.50 -4.46 33.32
C TYR A 10 22.11 -5.03 33.53
N ARG A 11 21.97 -5.95 34.44
CA ARG A 11 20.68 -6.41 34.92
C ARG A 11 20.06 -5.33 35.81
N VAL A 12 19.05 -4.62 35.36
CA VAL A 12 18.42 -3.52 36.11
C VAL A 12 17.17 -3.95 36.87
N ALA A 13 16.56 -5.09 36.52
CA ALA A 13 15.36 -5.59 37.16
C ALA A 13 15.24 -7.12 37.07
N VAL A 14 14.35 -7.67 37.87
CA VAL A 14 13.91 -9.07 37.84
C VAL A 14 12.40 -9.12 37.82
N VAL A 15 11.84 -9.94 36.93
CA VAL A 15 10.42 -10.24 36.94
C VAL A 15 10.10 -11.15 38.12
N THR A 16 9.05 -10.80 38.87
CA THR A 16 8.63 -11.53 40.07
C THR A 16 7.19 -11.98 39.95
N GLU A 17 6.79 -13.02 40.72
CA GLU A 17 5.41 -13.45 40.84
C GLU A 17 4.51 -12.43 41.53
N SER A 18 5.09 -11.54 42.35
CA SER A 18 4.33 -10.49 43.02
C SER A 18 3.76 -9.52 41.98
N PRO A 19 2.44 -9.22 41.99
CA PRO A 19 1.81 -8.28 41.06
C PRO A 19 2.09 -6.83 41.44
N ARG A 20 3.36 -6.52 41.66
CA ARG A 20 3.82 -5.18 42.04
C ARG A 20 5.05 -4.77 41.25
N MET A 21 5.15 -3.50 40.93
CA MET A 21 6.39 -2.85 40.46
C MET A 21 7.07 -2.21 41.64
N VAL A 22 8.25 -2.70 42.03
CA VAL A 22 9.02 -2.19 43.13
C VAL A 22 10.34 -1.64 42.60
N MET A 23 10.61 -0.37 42.88
CA MET A 23 11.88 0.29 42.54
C MET A 23 12.66 0.58 43.82
N ARG A 24 13.95 0.25 43.83
CA ARG A 24 14.86 0.50 44.97
C ARG A 24 16.05 1.34 44.51
N TRP A 25 16.40 2.30 45.34
CA TRP A 25 17.57 3.13 45.15
C TRP A 25 18.38 3.19 46.45
N ARG A 26 19.66 2.85 46.38
CA ARG A 26 20.54 2.84 47.54
C ARG A 26 19.98 2.09 48.75
N GLY A 27 19.35 0.93 48.49
CA GLY A 27 18.76 0.10 49.56
C GLY A 27 17.37 0.55 50.04
N GLN A 28 16.86 1.70 49.61
CA GLN A 28 15.54 2.20 49.97
C GLN A 28 14.54 1.95 48.85
N THR A 29 13.31 1.57 49.19
CA THR A 29 12.19 1.50 48.23
C THR A 29 11.72 2.92 47.94
N ILE A 30 11.83 3.31 46.68
CA ILE A 30 11.42 4.63 46.18
C ILE A 30 10.09 4.59 45.46
N ALA A 31 9.66 3.42 44.97
CA ALA A 31 8.33 3.18 44.41
C ALA A 31 7.90 1.75 44.73
N ASP A 32 6.63 1.57 45.05
CA ASP A 32 6.00 0.28 45.31
C ASP A 32 4.54 0.38 44.87
N LEU A 33 4.25 0.01 43.61
CA LEU A 33 2.96 0.19 42.94
C LEU A 33 2.37 -1.17 42.58
N SER A 34 1.06 -1.33 42.80
CA SER A 34 0.38 -2.53 42.33
C SER A 34 0.21 -2.54 40.82
N ARG A 35 0.21 -3.72 40.21
CA ARG A 35 -0.13 -3.86 38.79
C ARG A 35 -1.53 -3.36 38.49
N ALA A 36 -2.50 -3.64 39.38
CA ALA A 36 -3.86 -3.14 39.23
C ALA A 36 -3.92 -1.62 39.12
N PHE A 37 -3.10 -0.89 39.91
CA PHE A 37 -3.00 0.57 39.80
C PHE A 37 -2.38 1.00 38.48
N LEU A 38 -1.29 0.36 38.06
CA LEU A 38 -0.60 0.70 36.81
C LEU A 38 -1.48 0.41 35.57
N ASP A 39 -2.23 -0.68 35.59
CA ASP A 39 -3.07 -1.09 34.46
C ASP A 39 -4.30 -0.17 34.29
N THR A 40 -4.76 0.49 35.36
CA THR A 40 -5.96 1.35 35.35
C THR A 40 -5.70 2.80 35.71
N ASN A 41 -4.44 3.19 36.00
CA ASN A 41 -4.10 4.46 36.66
C ASN A 41 -4.90 4.71 37.93
N GLY A 42 -5.24 3.64 38.69
CA GLY A 42 -6.01 3.71 39.92
C GLY A 42 -7.52 3.93 39.76
N ALA A 43 -8.04 3.95 38.53
CA ALA A 43 -9.46 4.13 38.25
C ALA A 43 -9.94 3.19 37.17
N THR A 44 -11.00 2.44 37.44
CA THR A 44 -11.72 1.67 36.41
C THR A 44 -12.51 2.64 35.52
N LYS A 45 -12.24 2.59 34.22
CA LYS A 45 -12.96 3.39 33.23
C LYS A 45 -14.04 2.54 32.60
N HIS A 46 -15.21 3.14 32.41
CA HIS A 46 -16.34 2.53 31.72
C HIS A 46 -16.71 3.41 30.51
N ALA A 47 -16.96 2.77 29.37
CA ALA A 47 -17.52 3.42 28.19
C ALA A 47 -18.75 2.64 27.72
N SER A 48 -19.78 3.34 27.30
CA SER A 48 -20.91 2.75 26.60
C SER A 48 -20.66 2.83 25.11
N VAL A 49 -21.01 1.77 24.40
CA VAL A 49 -20.80 1.65 22.95
C VAL A 49 -22.15 1.40 22.28
N ALA A 50 -22.47 2.18 21.25
CA ALA A 50 -23.61 1.96 20.38
C ALA A 50 -23.08 1.74 18.95
N VAL A 51 -23.03 0.49 18.52
CA VAL A 51 -22.57 0.14 17.18
C VAL A 51 -23.55 0.70 16.15
N PRO A 52 -23.09 1.45 15.12
CA PRO A 52 -23.97 1.98 14.10
C PRO A 52 -24.66 0.86 13.31
N ALA A 53 -25.89 1.12 12.88
CA ALA A 53 -26.55 0.23 11.92
C ALA A 53 -25.74 0.20 10.61
N ARG A 54 -25.68 -0.96 9.98
CA ARG A 54 -25.02 -1.09 8.67
C ARG A 54 -25.85 -0.38 7.62
N GLU A 55 -25.29 0.64 7.02
CA GLU A 55 -25.88 1.30 5.86
C GLU A 55 -25.16 0.81 4.61
N CYS A 56 -25.89 0.17 3.70
CA CYS A 56 -25.40 -0.07 2.36
C CYS A 56 -25.34 1.27 1.64
N ALA A 57 -24.22 1.95 1.68
CA ALA A 57 -24.00 3.09 0.79
C ALA A 57 -24.04 2.55 -0.64
N ALA A 58 -25.03 3.01 -1.42
CA ALA A 58 -24.97 2.82 -2.86
C ALA A 58 -23.71 3.54 -3.33
N PRO A 59 -22.79 2.85 -4.06
CA PRO A 59 -21.64 3.52 -4.62
C PRO A 59 -22.14 4.68 -5.49
N ALA A 60 -21.65 5.88 -5.25
CA ALA A 60 -21.78 6.99 -6.19
C ALA A 60 -20.93 6.62 -7.41
N ALA A 61 -21.54 5.96 -8.35
CA ALA A 61 -20.85 5.36 -9.47
C ALA A 61 -20.31 6.44 -10.40
N ALA A 62 -19.00 6.51 -10.53
CA ALA A 62 -18.41 6.89 -11.80
C ALA A 62 -18.78 5.76 -12.78
N GLN A 63 -19.76 5.99 -13.65
CA GLN A 63 -20.26 4.94 -14.53
C GLN A 63 -19.60 4.97 -15.92
N THR A 64 -18.48 5.68 -16.06
CA THR A 64 -17.73 5.79 -17.31
C THR A 64 -16.23 5.80 -17.04
N LEU A 65 -15.45 5.37 -18.04
CA LEU A 65 -13.98 5.44 -18.00
C LEU A 65 -13.48 6.86 -17.70
N ARG A 66 -14.06 7.87 -18.35
CA ARG A 66 -13.69 9.29 -18.15
C ARG A 66 -14.04 9.78 -16.75
N GLY A 67 -15.22 9.42 -16.26
CA GLY A 67 -15.65 9.76 -14.90
C GLY A 67 -14.73 9.14 -13.85
N MET A 68 -14.32 7.89 -14.03
CA MET A 68 -13.37 7.21 -13.15
C MET A 68 -11.97 7.85 -13.23
N ALA A 69 -11.45 8.09 -14.43
CA ALA A 69 -10.14 8.71 -14.62
C ALA A 69 -10.04 10.08 -13.93
N GLY A 70 -11.10 10.89 -14.00
CA GLY A 70 -11.21 12.21 -13.38
C GLY A 70 -11.63 12.20 -11.90
N SER A 71 -11.82 11.04 -11.27
CA SER A 71 -12.25 10.96 -9.88
C SER A 71 -11.07 11.10 -8.88
N LEU A 72 -11.33 11.67 -7.71
CA LEU A 72 -10.31 11.82 -6.67
C LEU A 72 -9.82 10.46 -6.16
N LYS A 73 -10.67 9.43 -6.08
CA LYS A 73 -10.29 8.09 -5.63
C LYS A 73 -9.23 7.46 -6.53
N SER A 74 -9.39 7.61 -7.84
CA SER A 74 -8.46 7.04 -8.81
C SER A 74 -7.35 8.00 -9.26
N ALA A 75 -7.31 9.23 -8.75
CA ALA A 75 -6.36 10.26 -9.13
C ALA A 75 -4.90 9.80 -9.08
N SER A 76 -4.12 10.27 -10.05
CA SER A 76 -2.66 10.10 -10.03
C SER A 76 -2.04 10.85 -8.84
N ARG A 77 -1.25 10.14 -8.04
CA ARG A 77 -0.49 10.72 -6.92
C ARG A 77 0.95 11.04 -7.30
N ARG A 78 1.24 11.12 -8.59
CA ARG A 78 2.59 11.26 -9.11
C ARG A 78 3.29 12.50 -8.55
N GLY A 79 2.66 13.66 -8.60
CA GLY A 79 3.25 14.90 -8.10
C GLY A 79 3.56 14.89 -6.60
N LEU A 80 2.86 14.08 -5.80
CA LEU A 80 3.20 13.86 -4.39
C LEU A 80 4.38 12.89 -4.25
N VAL A 81 4.34 11.76 -4.96
CA VAL A 81 5.33 10.68 -4.86
C VAL A 81 6.71 11.13 -5.35
N GLU A 82 6.79 11.91 -6.43
CA GLU A 82 8.05 12.41 -7.01
C GLU A 82 8.81 13.40 -6.10
N ARG A 83 8.20 13.82 -4.99
CA ARG A 83 8.88 14.63 -3.96
C ARG A 83 9.74 13.81 -3.00
N PHE A 84 9.64 12.48 -3.05
CA PHE A 84 10.36 11.56 -2.18
C PHE A 84 11.36 10.74 -2.99
N ASP A 85 12.52 10.48 -2.40
CA ASP A 85 13.49 9.57 -2.98
C ASP A 85 13.06 8.11 -2.74
N SER A 86 12.66 7.44 -3.82
CA SER A 86 12.23 6.03 -3.80
C SER A 86 13.38 5.04 -3.84
N THR A 87 14.64 5.51 -3.94
CA THR A 87 15.84 4.66 -4.09
C THR A 87 16.75 4.68 -2.87
N VAL A 88 16.33 5.30 -1.78
CA VAL A 88 17.10 5.36 -0.53
C VAL A 88 17.51 3.95 -0.09
N GLY A 89 18.80 3.79 0.21
CA GLY A 89 19.38 2.50 0.60
C GLY A 89 19.71 1.56 -0.56
N ALA A 90 19.40 1.94 -1.81
CA ALA A 90 19.70 1.18 -3.04
C ALA A 90 19.16 -0.27 -3.07
N GLY A 91 18.19 -0.58 -2.19
CA GLY A 91 17.55 -1.90 -2.12
C GLY A 91 16.17 -1.96 -2.78
N THR A 92 15.70 -0.87 -3.40
CA THR A 92 14.36 -0.79 -4.00
C THR A 92 14.23 -1.79 -5.15
N LEU A 93 13.22 -2.67 -5.08
CA LEU A 93 12.86 -3.62 -6.13
C LEU A 93 11.70 -3.13 -6.99
N LEU A 94 10.79 -2.34 -6.42
CA LEU A 94 9.60 -1.84 -7.09
C LEU A 94 9.55 -0.32 -6.98
N MET A 95 9.68 0.35 -8.12
CA MET A 95 9.53 1.79 -8.21
C MET A 95 8.05 2.18 -8.12
N PRO A 96 7.72 3.39 -7.65
CA PRO A 96 6.33 3.83 -7.48
C PRO A 96 5.49 3.82 -8.75
N PHE A 97 6.14 3.94 -9.91
CA PHE A 97 5.50 3.88 -11.22
C PHE A 97 6.29 2.99 -12.16
N GLY A 98 5.59 2.08 -12.83
CA GLY A 98 6.15 1.10 -13.75
C GLY A 98 5.83 1.39 -15.21
N GLY A 99 6.41 0.53 -16.07
CA GLY A 99 6.29 0.60 -17.51
C GLY A 99 7.23 1.61 -18.17
N ARG A 100 7.26 1.61 -19.48
CA ARG A 100 8.13 2.47 -20.31
C ARG A 100 7.86 3.97 -20.08
N THR A 101 6.60 4.34 -19.85
CA THR A 101 6.19 5.74 -19.60
C THR A 101 6.25 6.13 -18.12
N GLN A 102 6.51 5.18 -17.22
CA GLN A 102 6.48 5.37 -15.77
C GLN A 102 5.15 5.99 -15.28
N ARG A 103 4.01 5.42 -15.74
CA ARG A 103 2.66 5.90 -15.40
C ARG A 103 1.76 4.86 -14.75
N SER A 104 2.07 3.54 -14.82
CA SER A 104 1.33 2.53 -14.07
C SER A 104 1.77 2.57 -12.61
N PRO A 105 0.91 2.97 -11.66
CA PRO A 105 1.31 3.05 -10.27
C PRO A 105 1.51 1.66 -9.68
N ALA A 106 2.56 1.49 -8.88
CA ALA A 106 2.71 0.31 -8.04
C ALA A 106 1.70 0.33 -6.89
N GLN A 107 1.16 -0.84 -6.54
CA GLN A 107 0.26 -0.99 -5.40
C GLN A 107 0.95 -1.42 -4.12
N ALA A 108 2.25 -1.72 -4.20
CA ALA A 108 3.07 -2.13 -3.08
C ALA A 108 4.45 -1.46 -3.15
N MET A 109 5.14 -1.42 -2.03
CA MET A 109 6.55 -1.13 -1.92
C MET A 109 7.31 -2.43 -1.74
N ALA A 110 8.36 -2.66 -2.51
CA ALA A 110 9.23 -3.83 -2.35
C ALA A 110 10.69 -3.41 -2.34
N ALA A 111 11.45 -3.97 -1.39
CA ALA A 111 12.87 -3.70 -1.23
C ALA A 111 13.62 -4.94 -0.73
N LEU A 112 14.88 -5.08 -1.12
CA LEU A 112 15.79 -6.08 -0.54
C LEU A 112 16.02 -5.80 0.94
N LEU A 113 16.18 -6.84 1.72
CA LEU A 113 16.59 -6.71 3.12
C LEU A 113 18.00 -6.14 3.19
N PRO A 114 18.26 -5.20 4.12
CA PRO A 114 19.61 -4.66 4.30
C PRO A 114 20.55 -5.76 4.82
N VAL A 115 21.74 -5.85 4.22
CA VAL A 115 22.81 -6.77 4.62
C VAL A 115 24.09 -5.99 4.86
N LEU A 116 25.10 -6.62 5.47
CA LEU A 116 26.37 -5.97 5.75
C LEU A 116 27.11 -5.62 4.45
N PRO A 117 27.98 -4.59 4.47
CA PRO A 117 28.76 -4.20 3.29
C PRO A 117 29.54 -5.37 2.70
N GLY A 118 29.33 -5.63 1.41
CA GLY A 118 29.95 -6.73 0.67
C GLY A 118 29.13 -8.02 0.62
N GLU A 119 28.08 -8.14 1.40
CA GLU A 119 27.11 -9.23 1.32
C GLU A 119 26.04 -8.96 0.25
N LYS A 120 25.39 -10.03 -0.22
CA LYS A 120 24.28 -9.97 -1.19
C LYS A 120 23.12 -10.80 -0.66
N THR A 121 21.92 -10.38 -0.98
CA THR A 121 20.68 -11.13 -0.68
C THR A 121 19.73 -11.02 -1.87
N ALA A 122 18.95 -12.08 -2.09
CA ALA A 122 17.77 -12.05 -2.96
C ALA A 122 16.48 -11.95 -2.14
N GLN A 123 16.60 -11.97 -0.79
CA GLN A 123 15.46 -11.86 0.09
C GLN A 123 15.06 -10.39 0.25
N GLY A 124 13.82 -10.10 -0.07
CA GLY A 124 13.19 -8.81 0.14
C GLY A 124 11.99 -8.90 1.05
N SER A 125 11.39 -7.76 1.27
CA SER A 125 10.06 -7.61 1.85
C SER A 125 9.19 -6.80 0.92
N VAL A 126 7.89 -7.09 0.93
CA VAL A 126 6.87 -6.32 0.23
C VAL A 126 5.83 -5.85 1.24
N MET A 127 5.43 -4.58 1.13
CA MET A 127 4.43 -3.97 1.98
C MET A 127 3.39 -3.26 1.12
N ALA A 128 2.12 -3.42 1.50
CA ALA A 128 0.99 -2.75 0.86
C ALA A 128 0.01 -2.24 1.91
N TRP A 129 -0.96 -1.43 1.49
CA TRP A 129 -1.97 -0.89 2.37
C TRP A 129 -3.36 -0.95 1.72
N GLY A 130 -4.40 -1.00 2.58
CA GLY A 130 -5.80 -0.90 2.19
C GLY A 130 -6.54 0.08 3.09
N CYS A 131 -7.37 0.93 2.50
CA CYS A 131 -8.26 1.86 3.18
C CYS A 131 -9.23 2.49 2.17
N ASP A 132 -10.50 2.54 2.52
CA ASP A 132 -11.50 3.37 1.83
C ASP A 132 -12.30 4.16 2.87
N PRO A 133 -12.02 5.48 3.06
CA PRO A 133 -12.69 6.31 4.04
C PRO A 133 -14.21 6.46 3.79
N ASP A 134 -14.67 6.36 2.55
CA ASP A 134 -16.09 6.43 2.22
C ASP A 134 -16.81 5.14 2.65
N ALA A 135 -16.20 3.98 2.36
CA ALA A 135 -16.72 2.69 2.83
C ALA A 135 -16.75 2.62 4.36
N LEU A 136 -15.68 3.08 5.03
CA LEU A 136 -15.61 3.17 6.48
C LEU A 136 -16.64 4.14 7.08
N SER A 137 -16.96 5.23 6.39
CA SER A 137 -17.98 6.19 6.83
C SER A 137 -19.39 5.61 6.71
N ALA A 138 -19.65 4.81 5.68
CA ALA A 138 -20.93 4.16 5.46
C ALA A 138 -21.15 2.95 6.39
N ASP A 139 -20.15 2.10 6.51
CA ASP A 139 -20.14 0.93 7.39
C ASP A 139 -18.72 0.70 7.92
N PRO A 140 -18.38 1.17 9.14
CA PRO A 140 -17.04 1.01 9.70
C PRO A 140 -16.58 -0.45 9.80
N TYR A 141 -17.51 -1.38 10.09
CA TYR A 141 -17.19 -2.81 10.15
C TYR A 141 -16.76 -3.34 8.76
N ARG A 142 -17.61 -3.11 7.75
CA ARG A 142 -17.34 -3.59 6.40
C ARG A 142 -16.14 -2.91 5.78
N GLY A 143 -16.01 -1.59 5.95
CA GLY A 143 -14.89 -0.83 5.43
C GLY A 143 -13.54 -1.26 6.03
N ALA A 144 -13.50 -1.61 7.32
CA ALA A 144 -12.28 -2.13 7.95
C ALA A 144 -11.96 -3.57 7.53
N HIS A 145 -12.97 -4.44 7.41
CA HIS A 145 -12.82 -5.78 6.85
C HIS A 145 -12.23 -5.72 5.44
N ASP A 146 -12.81 -4.91 4.57
CA ASP A 146 -12.38 -4.74 3.18
C ASP A 146 -10.98 -4.10 3.07
N ALA A 147 -10.60 -3.23 4.02
CA ALA A 147 -9.25 -2.68 4.09
C ALA A 147 -8.19 -3.78 4.32
N VAL A 148 -8.47 -4.76 5.18
CA VAL A 148 -7.58 -5.91 5.39
C VAL A 148 -7.47 -6.75 4.12
N TYR A 149 -8.59 -7.14 3.51
CA TYR A 149 -8.60 -7.90 2.26
C TYR A 149 -7.84 -7.17 1.14
N THR A 150 -8.03 -5.86 1.02
CA THR A 150 -7.35 -5.03 0.01
C THR A 150 -5.84 -5.01 0.22
N SER A 151 -5.36 -4.82 1.46
CA SER A 151 -3.92 -4.80 1.74
C SER A 151 -3.26 -6.13 1.44
N VAL A 152 -3.91 -7.26 1.79
CA VAL A 152 -3.40 -8.60 1.52
C VAL A 152 -3.46 -8.94 0.03
N ALA A 153 -4.56 -8.59 -0.67
CA ALA A 153 -4.67 -8.79 -2.11
C ALA A 153 -3.55 -8.09 -2.90
N LYS A 154 -3.16 -6.89 -2.47
CA LYS A 154 -2.02 -6.15 -3.06
C LYS A 154 -0.69 -6.86 -2.85
N LEU A 155 -0.47 -7.50 -1.69
CA LEU A 155 0.71 -8.35 -1.50
C LEU A 155 0.71 -9.53 -2.46
N VAL A 156 -0.44 -10.22 -2.59
CA VAL A 156 -0.59 -11.36 -3.50
C VAL A 156 -0.38 -10.94 -4.95
N ALA A 157 -1.00 -9.82 -5.38
CA ALA A 157 -0.82 -9.26 -6.71
C ALA A 157 0.64 -8.88 -7.01
N ALA A 158 1.42 -8.49 -5.99
CA ALA A 158 2.85 -8.24 -6.10
C ALA A 158 3.71 -9.53 -6.08
N GLY A 159 3.12 -10.72 -5.94
CA GLY A 159 3.81 -12.01 -5.98
C GLY A 159 4.06 -12.65 -4.61
N ALA A 160 3.65 -12.02 -3.50
CA ALA A 160 3.87 -12.57 -2.16
C ALA A 160 2.87 -13.67 -1.79
N ASP A 161 3.29 -14.50 -0.85
CA ASP A 161 2.48 -15.54 -0.26
C ASP A 161 1.67 -14.96 0.93
N TYR A 162 0.33 -14.93 0.81
CA TYR A 162 -0.52 -14.35 1.85
C TYR A 162 -0.45 -15.11 3.19
N HIS A 163 -0.11 -16.41 3.18
CA HIS A 163 0.11 -17.19 4.41
C HIS A 163 1.27 -16.69 5.26
N LYS A 164 2.16 -15.86 4.67
CA LYS A 164 3.29 -15.24 5.35
C LYS A 164 3.03 -13.77 5.67
N ALA A 165 1.80 -13.30 5.46
CA ALA A 165 1.45 -11.92 5.71
C ALA A 165 1.25 -11.66 7.21
N TYR A 166 1.78 -10.52 7.66
CA TYR A 166 1.48 -9.91 8.96
C TYR A 166 0.89 -8.54 8.73
N LEU A 167 0.05 -8.10 9.67
CA LEU A 167 -0.66 -6.84 9.56
C LEU A 167 -0.17 -5.84 10.62
N SER A 168 -0.33 -4.57 10.31
CA SER A 168 -0.24 -3.46 11.27
C SER A 168 -1.39 -2.51 10.99
N LEU A 169 -2.18 -2.17 12.00
CA LEU A 169 -3.38 -1.38 11.85
C LEU A 169 -3.14 0.05 12.33
N GLN A 170 -3.59 1.03 11.57
CA GLN A 170 -3.56 2.43 11.93
C GLN A 170 -4.98 2.97 11.95
N GLU A 171 -5.44 3.44 13.12
CA GLU A 171 -6.76 4.04 13.27
C GLU A 171 -6.69 5.54 13.52
N PHE A 172 -7.66 6.27 12.95
CA PHE A 172 -7.86 7.68 13.21
C PHE A 172 -9.35 8.01 13.17
N PHE A 173 -9.89 8.37 14.33
CA PHE A 173 -11.30 8.70 14.52
C PHE A 173 -11.45 10.04 15.21
N GLU A 174 -12.66 10.60 15.18
CA GLU A 174 -13.03 11.78 15.94
C GLU A 174 -12.89 11.58 17.45
N LYS A 175 -12.87 12.67 18.22
CA LYS A 175 -12.90 12.61 19.67
C LYS A 175 -14.16 11.87 20.15
N LEU A 176 -13.97 10.79 20.90
CA LEU A 176 -15.06 9.90 21.30
C LEU A 176 -15.99 10.51 22.35
N ARG A 177 -15.45 11.39 23.23
CA ARG A 177 -16.19 12.02 24.32
C ARG A 177 -16.94 10.97 25.16
N ASN A 178 -18.06 11.33 25.78
CA ASN A 178 -18.98 10.40 26.47
C ASN A 178 -20.19 10.06 25.57
N GLU A 179 -19.96 9.86 24.28
CA GLU A 179 -21.01 9.64 23.28
C GLU A 179 -20.92 8.20 22.74
N PRO A 180 -21.87 7.31 23.15
CA PRO A 180 -21.83 5.90 22.76
C PRO A 180 -21.74 5.63 21.25
N ALA A 181 -22.38 6.47 20.43
CA ALA A 181 -22.33 6.35 18.96
C ALA A 181 -20.95 6.64 18.40
N ARG A 182 -20.18 7.56 19.00
CA ARG A 182 -18.78 7.83 18.58
C ARG A 182 -17.88 6.66 18.94
N TRP A 183 -18.05 6.04 20.10
CA TRP A 183 -17.34 4.82 20.50
C TRP A 183 -17.70 3.62 19.61
N GLY A 184 -18.92 3.60 19.06
CA GLY A 184 -19.39 2.54 18.19
C GLY A 184 -18.62 2.42 16.87
N LYS A 185 -18.11 3.51 16.31
CA LYS A 185 -17.39 3.51 15.04
C LYS A 185 -16.06 2.76 15.10
N PRO A 186 -15.08 3.13 15.97
CA PRO A 186 -13.84 2.39 16.10
C PRO A 186 -14.07 0.95 16.57
N PHE A 187 -15.05 0.73 17.45
CA PHE A 187 -15.38 -0.62 17.88
C PHE A 187 -15.88 -1.51 16.72
N ALA A 188 -16.76 -0.99 15.86
CA ALA A 188 -17.22 -1.71 14.68
C ALA A 188 -16.06 -1.97 13.68
N ALA A 189 -15.19 -0.97 13.47
CA ALA A 189 -14.03 -1.12 12.61
C ALA A 189 -13.07 -2.21 13.10
N LEU A 190 -12.77 -2.22 14.41
CA LEU A 190 -11.94 -3.29 15.02
C LEU A 190 -12.55 -4.67 14.87
N LEU A 191 -13.87 -4.82 15.03
CA LEU A 191 -14.55 -6.10 14.82
C LEU A 191 -14.42 -6.57 13.37
N GLY A 192 -14.62 -5.67 12.39
CA GLY A 192 -14.46 -6.02 10.98
C GLY A 192 -13.02 -6.42 10.63
N ALA A 193 -12.04 -5.68 11.14
CA ALA A 193 -10.64 -6.03 10.97
C ALA A 193 -10.27 -7.35 11.68
N LEU A 194 -10.88 -7.66 12.84
CA LEU A 194 -10.68 -8.93 13.55
C LEU A 194 -11.23 -10.11 12.74
N ASP A 195 -12.45 -9.99 12.23
CA ASP A 195 -13.05 -11.07 11.44
C ASP A 195 -12.22 -11.36 10.19
N ALA A 196 -11.77 -10.33 9.46
CA ALA A 196 -10.88 -10.51 8.32
C ALA A 196 -9.54 -11.18 8.70
N GLN A 197 -8.95 -10.86 9.87
CA GLN A 197 -7.74 -11.51 10.36
C GLN A 197 -7.97 -13.00 10.65
N LEU A 198 -9.12 -13.34 11.23
CA LEU A 198 -9.49 -14.73 11.54
C LEU A 198 -9.73 -15.53 10.25
N GLU A 199 -10.46 -14.96 9.29
CA GLU A 199 -10.74 -15.55 7.99
C GLU A 199 -9.45 -15.83 7.19
N LEU A 200 -8.50 -14.88 7.20
CA LEU A 200 -7.24 -14.99 6.46
C LEU A 200 -6.12 -15.65 7.27
N SER A 201 -6.32 -15.95 8.55
CA SER A 201 -5.27 -16.40 9.47
C SER A 201 -4.05 -15.46 9.47
N ALA A 202 -4.27 -14.15 9.27
CA ALA A 202 -3.25 -13.13 9.20
C ALA A 202 -3.27 -12.27 10.46
N ALA A 203 -2.21 -12.33 11.28
CA ALA A 203 -2.16 -11.63 12.56
C ALA A 203 -1.71 -10.17 12.42
N ALA A 204 -2.41 -9.26 13.11
CA ALA A 204 -1.89 -7.92 13.36
C ALA A 204 -0.82 -8.00 14.47
N ILE A 205 0.42 -7.63 14.12
CA ILE A 205 1.56 -7.64 15.04
C ILE A 205 1.69 -6.36 15.85
N GLY A 206 0.90 -5.36 15.53
CA GLY A 206 0.89 -4.07 16.19
C GLY A 206 0.01 -3.08 15.46
N GLY A 207 0.10 -1.84 15.88
CA GLY A 207 -0.67 -0.76 15.30
C GLY A 207 -0.63 0.49 16.16
N LYS A 208 -1.43 1.46 15.77
CA LYS A 208 -1.58 2.71 16.51
C LYS A 208 -2.99 3.24 16.30
N ASP A 209 -3.65 3.60 17.36
CA ASP A 209 -4.94 4.25 17.35
C ASP A 209 -4.84 5.73 17.78
N SER A 210 -5.74 6.54 17.28
CA SER A 210 -5.89 7.93 17.69
C SER A 210 -7.35 8.37 17.57
N MET A 211 -7.90 8.80 18.70
CA MET A 211 -9.26 9.33 18.80
C MET A 211 -9.22 10.85 19.05
N SER A 212 -8.40 11.56 18.27
CA SER A 212 -8.16 13.00 18.40
C SER A 212 -8.61 13.81 17.18
N GLY A 213 -9.26 13.18 16.22
CA GLY A 213 -9.61 13.75 14.92
C GLY A 213 -10.80 14.70 14.93
N SER A 214 -10.88 15.60 15.91
CA SER A 214 -11.90 16.66 15.95
C SER A 214 -11.26 18.03 16.12
N PHE A 215 -11.63 18.95 15.26
CA PHE A 215 -11.20 20.35 15.32
C PHE A 215 -12.40 21.28 15.10
N LEU A 216 -12.73 22.07 16.11
CA LEU A 216 -13.93 22.90 16.15
C LEU A 216 -15.20 22.06 15.89
N ASP A 217 -15.92 22.34 14.82
CA ASP A 217 -17.14 21.68 14.34
C ASP A 217 -16.88 20.55 13.32
N ARG A 218 -15.62 20.26 13.01
CA ARG A 218 -15.21 19.24 12.04
C ARG A 218 -14.67 18.00 12.72
N ASP A 219 -15.19 16.88 12.28
CA ASP A 219 -14.69 15.54 12.63
C ASP A 219 -14.02 14.92 11.40
N VAL A 220 -12.93 14.19 11.60
CA VAL A 220 -12.35 13.37 10.52
C VAL A 220 -13.30 12.23 10.19
N PRO A 221 -13.34 11.79 8.92
CA PRO A 221 -14.05 10.55 8.59
C PRO A 221 -13.43 9.36 9.31
N PRO A 222 -14.22 8.33 9.65
CA PRO A 222 -13.71 7.08 10.17
C PRO A 222 -12.58 6.55 9.29
N THR A 223 -11.44 6.24 9.89
CA THR A 223 -10.26 5.77 9.16
C THR A 223 -9.65 4.59 9.88
N LEU A 224 -9.55 3.46 9.18
CA LEU A 224 -8.71 2.32 9.53
C LEU A 224 -7.89 1.95 8.29
N ILE A 225 -6.57 2.02 8.42
CA ILE A 225 -5.64 1.60 7.39
C ILE A 225 -5.04 0.27 7.82
N SER A 226 -5.19 -0.75 6.98
CA SER A 226 -4.47 -2.00 7.12
C SER A 226 -3.18 -1.92 6.31
N PHE A 227 -2.04 -2.04 6.97
CA PHE A 227 -0.76 -2.31 6.33
C PHE A 227 -0.50 -3.80 6.41
N ALA A 228 -0.18 -4.41 5.27
CA ALA A 228 0.21 -5.81 5.20
C ALA A 228 1.67 -5.90 4.74
N ILE A 229 2.44 -6.80 5.35
CA ILE A 229 3.85 -7.05 5.01
C ILE A 229 4.10 -8.54 4.89
N ALA A 230 4.88 -8.94 3.89
CA ALA A 230 5.32 -10.32 3.71
C ALA A 230 6.77 -10.39 3.18
N PRO A 231 7.50 -11.48 3.45
CA PRO A 231 8.76 -11.74 2.75
C PRO A 231 8.50 -12.09 1.29
N LEU A 232 9.46 -11.73 0.42
CA LEU A 232 9.42 -11.99 -1.01
C LEU A 232 10.84 -12.25 -1.52
N LEU A 233 11.01 -13.18 -2.45
CA LEU A 233 12.24 -13.30 -3.21
C LEU A 233 12.20 -12.35 -4.42
N GLU A 234 13.33 -11.72 -4.74
CA GLU A 234 13.45 -10.77 -5.86
C GLU A 234 12.85 -11.32 -7.18
N GLY A 235 13.07 -12.60 -7.48
CA GLY A 235 12.56 -13.25 -8.69
C GLY A 235 11.05 -13.57 -8.70
N GLU A 236 10.34 -13.37 -7.59
CA GLU A 236 8.90 -13.62 -7.48
C GLU A 236 8.06 -12.33 -7.67
N LEU A 237 8.73 -11.16 -7.74
CA LEU A 237 8.05 -9.87 -7.81
C LEU A 237 7.32 -9.69 -9.14
N LEU A 238 6.04 -9.29 -9.04
CA LEU A 238 5.19 -8.89 -10.16
C LEU A 238 4.99 -7.38 -10.18
N THR A 239 4.84 -6.82 -11.37
CA THR A 239 4.55 -5.40 -11.57
C THR A 239 3.12 -5.20 -12.06
N THR A 240 2.66 -3.96 -12.06
CA THR A 240 1.26 -3.64 -12.40
C THR A 240 1.04 -3.31 -13.87
N ASP A 241 2.08 -2.96 -14.62
CA ASP A 241 1.98 -2.51 -16.01
C ASP A 241 1.79 -3.69 -16.98
N LEU A 242 0.83 -3.61 -17.91
CA LEU A 242 0.63 -4.59 -18.98
C LEU A 242 1.88 -4.77 -19.84
N LYS A 243 2.18 -6.00 -20.27
CA LYS A 243 3.45 -6.37 -20.91
C LYS A 243 3.38 -6.51 -22.41
N ALA A 244 2.29 -7.08 -22.94
CA ALA A 244 2.17 -7.33 -24.36
C ALA A 244 0.71 -7.25 -24.84
N ALA A 245 0.51 -7.04 -26.15
CA ALA A 245 -0.81 -7.21 -26.77
C ALA A 245 -1.13 -8.71 -26.93
N ASP A 246 -2.40 -9.01 -27.16
CA ASP A 246 -2.96 -10.34 -27.38
C ASP A 246 -2.86 -11.29 -26.17
N HIS A 247 -2.55 -10.76 -24.98
CA HIS A 247 -2.61 -11.51 -23.73
C HIS A 247 -4.03 -11.49 -23.14
N GLY A 248 -4.44 -12.62 -22.53
CA GLY A 248 -5.70 -12.69 -21.81
C GLY A 248 -5.62 -11.95 -20.46
N ILE A 249 -6.68 -11.24 -20.11
CA ILE A 249 -6.87 -10.63 -18.80
C ILE A 249 -7.91 -11.43 -18.02
N TYR A 250 -7.52 -11.84 -16.81
CA TYR A 250 -8.29 -12.75 -15.98
C TYR A 250 -8.58 -12.16 -14.61
N LEU A 251 -9.77 -12.49 -14.09
CA LEU A 251 -10.23 -12.10 -12.75
C LEU A 251 -10.12 -13.27 -11.79
N PHE A 252 -9.46 -13.05 -10.66
CA PHE A 252 -9.36 -13.96 -9.51
C PHE A 252 -10.13 -13.36 -8.35
N ALA A 253 -11.34 -13.87 -8.10
CA ALA A 253 -12.24 -13.36 -7.07
C ALA A 253 -13.09 -14.48 -6.48
N GLY A 254 -13.44 -14.36 -5.20
CA GLY A 254 -14.33 -15.21 -4.47
C GLY A 254 -15.47 -14.44 -3.81
N LYS A 255 -16.60 -15.12 -3.56
CA LYS A 255 -17.76 -14.53 -2.86
C LYS A 255 -17.75 -14.82 -1.37
N THR A 256 -16.98 -15.81 -0.94
CA THR A 256 -16.76 -16.17 0.48
C THR A 256 -15.26 -16.13 0.77
N PRO A 257 -14.86 -16.05 2.05
CA PRO A 257 -13.45 -16.10 2.44
C PRO A 257 -12.69 -17.29 1.83
N GLU A 258 -13.28 -18.47 1.85
CA GLU A 258 -12.67 -19.71 1.33
C GLU A 258 -12.52 -19.66 -0.20
N GLN A 259 -13.51 -19.10 -0.90
CA GLN A 259 -13.43 -18.91 -2.35
C GLN A 259 -12.38 -17.86 -2.71
N GLN A 260 -12.26 -16.79 -1.90
CA GLN A 260 -11.29 -15.73 -2.15
C GLN A 260 -9.86 -16.24 -1.92
N THR A 261 -9.60 -16.97 -0.84
CA THR A 261 -8.27 -17.56 -0.58
C THR A 261 -7.92 -18.62 -1.63
N ALA A 262 -8.87 -19.44 -2.06
CA ALA A 262 -8.65 -20.39 -3.17
C ALA A 262 -8.31 -19.65 -4.49
N ALA A 263 -8.94 -18.51 -4.77
CA ALA A 263 -8.59 -17.67 -5.93
C ALA A 263 -7.17 -17.14 -5.82
N TRP A 264 -6.71 -16.70 -4.65
CA TRP A 264 -5.33 -16.26 -4.42
C TRP A 264 -4.33 -17.41 -4.53
N GLU A 265 -4.64 -18.58 -4.02
CA GLU A 265 -3.80 -19.79 -4.19
C GLU A 265 -3.64 -20.16 -5.66
N ARG A 266 -4.75 -20.11 -6.41
CA ARG A 266 -4.71 -20.33 -7.86
C ARG A 266 -3.87 -19.30 -8.59
N PHE A 267 -4.05 -17.99 -8.27
CA PHE A 267 -3.24 -16.92 -8.81
C PHE A 267 -1.75 -17.15 -8.50
N THR A 268 -1.41 -17.43 -7.25
CA THR A 268 -0.02 -17.68 -6.80
C THR A 268 0.61 -18.87 -7.53
N ALA A 269 -0.15 -19.94 -7.75
CA ALA A 269 0.34 -21.11 -8.51
C ALA A 269 0.67 -20.75 -9.96
N LEU A 270 -0.16 -19.94 -10.62
CA LEU A 270 0.09 -19.44 -11.97
C LEU A 270 1.28 -18.47 -12.03
N ALA A 271 1.41 -17.59 -11.03
CA ALA A 271 2.53 -16.67 -10.92
C ALA A 271 3.86 -17.42 -10.76
N ARG A 272 3.92 -18.41 -9.86
CA ARG A 272 5.10 -19.27 -9.68
C ARG A 272 5.44 -20.12 -10.90
N ALA A 273 4.44 -20.45 -11.72
CA ALA A 273 4.65 -21.12 -13.01
C ALA A 273 5.10 -20.15 -14.13
N GLY A 274 5.28 -18.86 -13.84
CA GLY A 274 5.68 -17.85 -14.81
C GLY A 274 4.63 -17.47 -15.83
N LYS A 275 3.34 -17.80 -15.57
CA LYS A 275 2.22 -17.51 -16.46
C LYS A 275 1.60 -16.13 -16.23
N VAL A 276 1.67 -15.60 -15.02
CA VAL A 276 1.26 -14.23 -14.70
C VAL A 276 2.40 -13.28 -15.01
N VAL A 277 2.17 -12.28 -15.82
CA VAL A 277 3.18 -11.30 -16.23
C VAL A 277 2.96 -9.91 -15.66
N SER A 278 1.73 -9.58 -15.29
CA SER A 278 1.39 -8.39 -14.51
C SER A 278 0.08 -8.60 -13.74
N ALA A 279 -0.12 -7.85 -12.64
CA ALA A 279 -1.33 -7.99 -11.83
C ALA A 279 -1.70 -6.70 -11.09
N TRP A 280 -2.98 -6.60 -10.73
CA TRP A 280 -3.56 -5.49 -9.99
C TRP A 280 -4.63 -5.98 -9.01
N ALA A 281 -4.53 -5.61 -7.73
CA ALA A 281 -5.59 -5.82 -6.76
C ALA A 281 -6.70 -4.77 -6.96
N VAL A 282 -7.94 -5.23 -7.10
CA VAL A 282 -9.07 -4.36 -7.43
C VAL A 282 -9.49 -3.53 -6.21
N GLU A 283 -9.56 -2.23 -6.38
CA GLU A 283 -10.05 -1.27 -5.37
C GLU A 283 -11.35 -0.62 -5.83
N ASN A 284 -11.28 0.30 -6.78
CA ASN A 284 -12.42 1.09 -7.24
C ASN A 284 -13.09 0.51 -8.51
N GLY A 285 -12.92 -0.78 -8.75
CA GLY A 285 -13.52 -1.50 -9.86
C GLY A 285 -12.51 -2.00 -10.91
N LEU A 286 -12.99 -2.88 -11.76
CA LEU A 286 -12.19 -3.51 -12.82
C LEU A 286 -11.73 -2.49 -13.88
N ALA A 287 -12.54 -1.46 -14.14
CA ALA A 287 -12.20 -0.38 -15.06
C ALA A 287 -10.96 0.41 -14.58
N GLU A 288 -10.85 0.70 -13.28
CA GLU A 288 -9.64 1.31 -12.72
C GLU A 288 -8.42 0.39 -12.91
N ALA A 289 -8.59 -0.91 -12.62
CA ALA A 289 -7.51 -1.89 -12.74
C ALA A 289 -6.91 -1.87 -14.16
N VAL A 290 -7.72 -2.12 -15.18
CA VAL A 290 -7.25 -2.18 -16.56
C VAL A 290 -6.71 -0.82 -17.04
N MET A 291 -7.32 0.29 -16.62
CA MET A 291 -6.85 1.64 -16.94
C MET A 291 -5.46 1.91 -16.40
N LYS A 292 -5.23 1.65 -15.11
CA LYS A 292 -3.93 1.87 -14.45
C LYS A 292 -2.85 0.94 -15.00
N MET A 293 -3.20 -0.32 -15.26
CA MET A 293 -2.27 -1.29 -15.86
C MET A 293 -1.85 -0.87 -17.28
N SER A 294 -2.75 -0.26 -18.05
CA SER A 294 -2.50 0.19 -19.44
C SER A 294 -1.53 1.36 -19.53
N PHE A 295 -1.48 2.25 -18.55
CA PHE A 295 -0.74 3.52 -18.64
C PHE A 295 0.77 3.34 -18.86
N GLY A 296 1.40 2.36 -18.20
CA GLY A 296 2.85 2.22 -18.16
C GLY A 296 3.48 1.87 -19.50
N ASN A 297 2.87 1.00 -20.28
CA ASN A 297 3.37 0.58 -21.58
C ASN A 297 2.47 1.01 -22.75
N GLU A 298 1.40 1.73 -22.46
CA GLU A 298 0.40 2.19 -23.44
C GLU A 298 -0.19 1.00 -24.24
N ILE A 299 -0.43 -0.11 -23.55
CA ILE A 299 -1.08 -1.31 -24.09
C ILE A 299 -2.58 -1.19 -23.83
N GLY A 300 -3.38 -1.34 -24.88
CA GLY A 300 -4.82 -1.21 -24.78
C GLY A 300 -5.48 -2.44 -24.17
N PHE A 301 -6.79 -2.32 -23.97
CA PHE A 301 -7.61 -3.38 -23.44
C PHE A 301 -9.00 -3.37 -24.11
N ALA A 302 -9.50 -4.55 -24.45
CA ALA A 302 -10.86 -4.76 -24.92
C ALA A 302 -11.58 -5.77 -24.01
N ALA A 303 -12.72 -5.36 -23.46
CA ALA A 303 -13.54 -6.22 -22.62
C ALA A 303 -14.27 -7.26 -23.47
N GLU A 304 -14.23 -8.51 -23.05
CA GLU A 304 -14.98 -9.63 -23.63
C GLU A 304 -16.23 -9.97 -22.80
N ASN A 305 -16.22 -9.68 -21.53
CA ASN A 305 -17.32 -9.95 -20.60
C ASN A 305 -18.10 -8.66 -20.31
N THR A 306 -19.29 -8.55 -20.89
CA THR A 306 -20.18 -7.38 -20.76
C THR A 306 -21.16 -7.46 -19.59
N VAL A 307 -21.18 -8.57 -18.87
CA VAL A 307 -22.11 -8.80 -17.73
C VAL A 307 -21.53 -8.31 -16.41
N LEU A 308 -20.21 -8.09 -16.35
CA LEU A 308 -19.53 -7.61 -15.15
C LEU A 308 -19.84 -6.14 -14.86
N ASP A 309 -19.98 -5.81 -13.57
CA ASP A 309 -19.97 -4.42 -13.14
C ASP A 309 -18.50 -3.94 -13.10
N TRP A 310 -18.12 -3.17 -14.11
CA TRP A 310 -16.75 -2.67 -14.29
C TRP A 310 -16.35 -1.60 -13.28
N PHE A 311 -17.32 -0.98 -12.61
CA PHE A 311 -17.10 0.16 -11.75
C PHE A 311 -17.33 -0.13 -10.25
N ALA A 312 -17.84 -1.32 -9.92
CA ALA A 312 -18.05 -1.71 -8.54
C ALA A 312 -16.72 -2.05 -7.84
N PRO A 313 -16.48 -1.58 -6.61
CA PRO A 313 -15.37 -2.05 -5.78
C PRO A 313 -15.44 -3.56 -5.56
N MET A 314 -14.28 -4.22 -5.62
CA MET A 314 -14.15 -5.66 -5.40
C MET A 314 -12.95 -5.95 -4.47
N PRO A 315 -13.04 -5.61 -3.17
CA PRO A 315 -11.96 -5.85 -2.21
C PRO A 315 -11.53 -7.32 -2.20
N GLY A 316 -10.23 -7.57 -2.28
CA GLY A 316 -9.68 -8.92 -2.34
C GLY A 316 -9.52 -9.48 -3.76
N ALA A 317 -10.26 -9.00 -4.75
CA ALA A 317 -10.12 -9.48 -6.12
C ALA A 317 -8.81 -9.03 -6.77
N ILE A 318 -8.29 -9.83 -7.70
CA ILE A 318 -7.07 -9.55 -8.47
C ILE A 318 -7.38 -9.68 -9.96
N VAL A 319 -6.97 -8.68 -10.74
CA VAL A 319 -6.90 -8.74 -12.20
C VAL A 319 -5.47 -9.07 -12.61
N ALA A 320 -5.28 -10.02 -13.52
CA ALA A 320 -3.97 -10.45 -13.97
C ALA A 320 -3.91 -10.59 -15.49
N GLU A 321 -2.77 -10.18 -16.05
CA GLU A 321 -2.37 -10.48 -17.42
C GLU A 321 -1.63 -11.82 -17.44
N LEU A 322 -2.08 -12.74 -18.28
CA LEU A 322 -1.47 -14.05 -18.45
C LEU A 322 -0.88 -14.20 -19.84
N SER A 323 0.34 -14.76 -19.92
CA SER A 323 1.00 -15.08 -21.19
C SER A 323 0.36 -16.25 -21.94
N ASP A 324 -0.34 -17.13 -21.20
CA ASP A 324 -0.98 -18.32 -21.73
C ASP A 324 -2.47 -18.32 -21.39
N GLU A 325 -3.28 -18.97 -22.22
CA GLU A 325 -4.68 -19.19 -21.90
C GLU A 325 -4.83 -20.22 -20.76
N VAL A 326 -5.78 -19.94 -19.86
CA VAL A 326 -6.18 -20.84 -18.77
C VAL A 326 -7.68 -21.03 -18.81
N SER A 327 -8.15 -22.26 -18.63
CA SER A 327 -9.57 -22.63 -18.73
C SER A 327 -10.33 -22.52 -17.41
N ASP A 328 -9.61 -22.40 -16.29
CA ASP A 328 -10.14 -22.47 -14.93
C ASP A 328 -10.08 -21.12 -14.18
N ALA A 329 -9.99 -20.03 -14.93
CA ALA A 329 -10.09 -18.65 -14.42
C ALA A 329 -11.08 -17.83 -15.28
N VAL A 330 -11.65 -16.78 -14.71
CA VAL A 330 -12.62 -15.93 -15.42
C VAL A 330 -11.90 -14.96 -16.32
N ARG A 331 -11.90 -15.22 -17.63
CA ARG A 331 -11.38 -14.27 -18.61
C ARG A 331 -12.34 -13.09 -18.73
N ILE A 332 -11.83 -11.87 -18.60
CA ILE A 332 -12.61 -10.63 -18.65
C ILE A 332 -12.34 -9.80 -19.89
N GLY A 333 -11.26 -10.07 -20.61
CA GLY A 333 -10.90 -9.36 -21.82
C GLY A 333 -9.52 -9.75 -22.33
N VAL A 334 -9.04 -8.97 -23.26
CA VAL A 334 -7.76 -9.15 -23.95
C VAL A 334 -7.02 -7.82 -24.07
N THR A 335 -5.70 -7.86 -23.95
CA THR A 335 -4.84 -6.71 -24.23
C THR A 335 -4.73 -6.49 -25.75
N THR A 336 -4.61 -5.24 -26.18
CA THR A 336 -4.57 -4.87 -27.61
C THR A 336 -3.40 -3.96 -27.93
N ALA A 337 -2.96 -3.99 -29.19
CA ALA A 337 -1.96 -3.04 -29.68
C ALA A 337 -2.53 -1.62 -29.88
N GLU A 338 -3.85 -1.49 -29.96
CA GLU A 338 -4.53 -0.19 -30.01
C GLU A 338 -4.42 0.50 -28.66
N LYS A 339 -3.99 1.76 -28.66
CA LYS A 339 -3.81 2.55 -27.44
C LYS A 339 -5.15 3.10 -26.90
N ALA A 340 -6.09 2.20 -26.66
CA ALA A 340 -7.42 2.52 -26.17
C ALA A 340 -7.91 1.46 -25.18
N ILE A 341 -8.85 1.85 -24.32
CA ILE A 341 -9.58 0.94 -23.43
C ILE A 341 -11.03 0.94 -23.89
N ALA A 342 -11.56 -0.26 -24.15
CA ALA A 342 -12.94 -0.45 -24.59
C ALA A 342 -13.70 -1.37 -23.63
N LEU A 343 -14.73 -0.85 -22.99
CA LEU A 343 -15.67 -1.57 -22.12
C LEU A 343 -17.06 -1.61 -22.80
N GLY A 344 -17.16 -2.37 -23.87
CA GLY A 344 -18.35 -2.34 -24.73
C GLY A 344 -18.48 -1.00 -25.46
N ALA A 345 -19.55 -0.26 -25.19
CA ALA A 345 -19.81 1.05 -25.84
C ALA A 345 -18.99 2.21 -25.21
N ASP A 346 -18.47 2.05 -23.98
CA ASP A 346 -17.61 3.05 -23.34
C ASP A 346 -16.15 2.80 -23.74
N SER A 347 -15.60 3.73 -24.50
CA SER A 347 -14.22 3.65 -25.00
C SER A 347 -13.53 5.00 -24.91
N ALA A 348 -12.23 4.96 -24.59
CA ALA A 348 -11.39 6.16 -24.53
C ALA A 348 -9.92 5.80 -24.81
N SER A 349 -9.15 6.76 -25.34
CA SER A 349 -7.73 6.57 -25.55
C SER A 349 -6.97 6.57 -24.20
N ILE A 350 -5.87 5.83 -24.14
CA ILE A 350 -4.99 5.81 -22.94
C ILE A 350 -4.44 7.20 -22.66
N GLU A 351 -4.11 7.98 -23.70
CA GLU A 351 -3.60 9.35 -23.55
C GLU A 351 -4.64 10.26 -22.87
N GLU A 352 -5.91 10.21 -23.34
CA GLU A 352 -7.00 10.98 -22.75
C GLU A 352 -7.22 10.61 -21.28
N LEU A 353 -7.31 9.31 -20.98
CA LEU A 353 -7.54 8.84 -19.61
C LEU A 353 -6.38 9.20 -18.68
N ALA A 354 -5.13 9.09 -19.14
CA ALA A 354 -3.96 9.46 -18.37
C ALA A 354 -3.92 10.98 -18.10
N ALA A 355 -4.27 11.80 -19.09
CA ALA A 355 -4.35 13.25 -18.93
C ALA A 355 -5.43 13.66 -17.91
N LEU A 356 -6.62 13.06 -17.96
CA LEU A 356 -7.69 13.28 -17.00
C LEU A 356 -7.24 12.86 -15.58
N ASN A 357 -6.54 11.72 -15.46
CA ASN A 357 -6.08 11.18 -14.20
C ASN A 357 -5.00 12.03 -13.54
N ASP A 358 -4.03 12.52 -14.30
CA ASP A 358 -2.96 13.41 -13.82
C ASP A 358 -3.52 14.79 -13.43
N ALA A 359 -4.52 15.32 -14.15
CA ALA A 359 -5.07 16.64 -13.91
C ALA A 359 -5.76 16.81 -12.55
N VAL A 360 -6.28 15.73 -11.96
CA VAL A 360 -7.09 15.80 -10.72
C VAL A 360 -6.33 16.45 -9.55
N LEU A 361 -5.08 16.09 -9.37
CA LEU A 361 -4.26 16.58 -8.25
C LEU A 361 -3.18 17.59 -8.69
N GLU A 362 -3.08 17.94 -9.97
CA GLU A 362 -2.01 18.80 -10.50
C GLU A 362 -1.98 20.18 -9.83
N ALA A 363 -3.15 20.73 -9.43
CA ALA A 363 -3.20 22.02 -8.73
C ALA A 363 -2.63 21.98 -7.30
N VAL A 364 -2.64 20.81 -6.64
CA VAL A 364 -2.18 20.61 -5.26
C VAL A 364 -0.78 20.03 -5.22
N TYR A 365 -0.53 19.05 -6.07
CA TYR A 365 0.73 18.34 -6.21
C TYR A 365 1.21 18.38 -7.66
N PRO A 366 1.73 19.52 -8.12
CA PRO A 366 2.15 19.68 -9.51
C PRO A 366 3.27 18.70 -9.87
N THR A 367 3.14 18.07 -11.03
CA THR A 367 4.17 17.19 -11.62
C THR A 367 5.24 17.98 -12.37
N LYS A 368 4.97 19.25 -12.67
CA LYS A 368 5.89 20.15 -13.35
C LYS A 368 6.35 21.23 -12.39
N THR A 369 7.65 21.50 -12.35
CA THR A 369 8.18 22.70 -11.70
C THR A 369 7.69 23.93 -12.47
N ARG A 370 7.51 25.05 -11.77
CA ARG A 370 7.26 26.31 -12.45
C ARG A 370 8.45 26.60 -13.35
N ASP A 371 8.17 26.90 -14.60
CA ASP A 371 9.20 27.32 -15.53
C ASP A 371 9.83 28.62 -15.02
N SER A 372 11.09 28.54 -14.61
CA SER A 372 11.85 29.69 -14.09
C SER A 372 12.64 30.43 -15.20
N GLY A 373 12.35 30.11 -16.45
CA GLY A 373 13.04 30.67 -17.60
C GLY A 373 14.05 29.71 -18.25
N THR A 374 14.79 30.20 -19.19
CA THR A 374 15.79 29.42 -19.92
C THR A 374 16.97 29.07 -19.01
N VAL A 375 17.22 27.78 -18.81
CA VAL A 375 18.45 27.33 -18.14
C VAL A 375 19.60 27.48 -19.11
N GLU A 376 20.60 28.29 -18.74
CA GLU A 376 21.81 28.38 -19.50
C GLU A 376 22.53 27.04 -19.51
N SER A 377 22.92 26.57 -20.69
CA SER A 377 23.67 25.34 -20.88
C SER A 377 25.15 25.66 -21.08
N PHE A 378 25.98 25.13 -20.19
CA PHE A 378 27.44 25.29 -20.30
C PHE A 378 28.05 23.93 -20.68
N SER A 379 28.89 23.94 -21.70
CA SER A 379 29.77 22.84 -21.97
C SER A 379 31.21 23.27 -21.91
N HIS A 380 32.04 22.52 -21.24
CA HIS A 380 33.47 22.75 -21.21
C HIS A 380 34.19 21.69 -22.05
N GLU A 381 34.73 22.11 -23.16
CA GLU A 381 35.58 21.27 -23.99
C GLU A 381 37.05 21.64 -23.75
N THR A 382 37.79 20.76 -23.10
CA THR A 382 39.22 20.92 -23.01
C THR A 382 39.94 19.80 -23.81
N LYS A 383 40.78 20.21 -24.73
CA LYS A 383 41.60 19.26 -25.51
C LYS A 383 42.82 18.76 -24.74
N THR A 384 43.17 19.42 -23.65
CA THR A 384 44.34 19.05 -22.82
C THR A 384 43.90 18.96 -21.35
N ARG A 385 44.11 17.80 -20.73
CA ARG A 385 44.06 17.66 -19.28
C ARG A 385 45.41 18.08 -18.72
N VAL A 386 45.44 19.23 -18.06
CA VAL A 386 46.63 19.69 -17.33
C VAL A 386 46.73 18.89 -16.04
N ALA A 387 47.73 18.02 -15.93
CA ALA A 387 48.03 17.36 -14.68
C ALA A 387 48.54 18.38 -13.66
N PRO A 388 48.22 18.27 -12.35
CA PRO A 388 48.76 19.16 -11.32
C PRO A 388 50.29 19.15 -11.35
N ALA A 389 50.87 20.35 -11.28
CA ALA A 389 52.34 20.52 -11.30
C ALA A 389 53.01 19.87 -10.09
N VAL A 390 52.28 19.68 -8.99
CA VAL A 390 52.78 19.02 -7.77
C VAL A 390 51.98 17.76 -7.55
N LYS A 391 52.69 16.63 -7.58
CA LYS A 391 52.13 15.31 -7.21
C LYS A 391 52.17 15.12 -5.70
N GLN A 392 51.01 15.03 -5.07
CA GLN A 392 50.89 14.73 -3.65
C GLN A 392 50.57 13.23 -3.45
N ALA A 393 51.29 12.56 -2.54
CA ALA A 393 51.04 11.16 -2.22
C ALA A 393 49.63 10.94 -1.54
N ARG A 394 49.07 11.99 -0.92
CA ARG A 394 47.75 12.01 -0.31
C ARG A 394 47.01 13.27 -0.76
N PRO A 395 46.33 13.28 -1.91
CA PRO A 395 45.58 14.43 -2.36
C PRO A 395 44.41 14.71 -1.40
N LYS A 396 44.13 15.98 -1.16
CA LYS A 396 42.93 16.43 -0.43
C LYS A 396 41.77 16.52 -1.42
N ALA A 397 40.64 15.94 -1.07
CA ALA A 397 39.39 16.11 -1.79
C ALA A 397 38.47 17.06 -0.98
N LEU A 398 37.82 18.00 -1.66
CA LEU A 398 36.73 18.78 -1.11
C LEU A 398 35.41 18.19 -1.59
N ILE A 399 34.59 17.74 -0.67
CA ILE A 399 33.25 17.23 -0.96
C ILE A 399 32.25 18.25 -0.36
N PRO A 400 31.64 19.13 -1.18
CA PRO A 400 30.62 20.03 -0.68
C PRO A 400 29.36 19.22 -0.38
N VAL A 401 28.77 19.44 0.80
CA VAL A 401 27.46 18.92 1.20
C VAL A 401 26.51 20.11 1.24
N PHE A 402 25.43 20.01 0.48
CA PHE A 402 24.37 21.00 0.47
C PHE A 402 23.24 20.54 1.39
N PRO A 403 22.58 21.46 2.12
CA PRO A 403 21.46 21.14 3.00
C PRO A 403 20.22 20.69 2.21
#